data_46ade1e8be568170aeae13bc38d39408
#
_entry.id   46ade1e8be568170aeae13bc38d39408
#
_cell.length_a   1.000
_cell.length_b   1.000
_cell.length_c   1.000
_cell.angle_alpha   90.00
_cell.angle_beta   90.00
_cell.angle_gamma   90.00
#
_symmetry.space_group_name_H-M   'P 1'
#
loop_
_entity.id
_entity.type
_entity.pdbx_description
1 polymer ?
#
loop_
_entity_poly.entity_id
_entity_poly.type
_entity_poly.pdbx_seq_one_letter_code
_entity_poly.pdbx_strand_id
1 'polypeptide(L)'
;MKKVIYALILPLVVVSGLVFANCEIKNQTSKNSTLKPFSAAERKAALKKWEASPDGIKYKKWEASPAGKKVYAGAAKIREHIKDYTNMEAVVTSLSLPPGSLLGFGVMARINGNDYILRFDNELQQLNSLKINDKIIIKSHSVSYAPKYAYPIVSGEYVERDSKIIYKHAPRKGGC
;
A
#
# COMPACT_ATOMS: atom_id res chain seq x y z
N MET A 1 8.46 6.51 -29.34
CA MET A 1 8.36 6.93 -27.93
C MET A 1 7.39 6.07 -27.12
N LYS A 2 7.33 4.73 -27.35
CA LYS A 2 6.40 3.81 -26.64
C LYS A 2 7.10 2.76 -25.76
N LYS A 3 8.43 2.81 -25.60
CA LYS A 3 9.20 1.76 -24.90
C LYS A 3 9.64 2.11 -23.47
N VAL A 4 9.35 3.32 -22.98
CA VAL A 4 9.82 3.78 -21.66
C VAL A 4 8.78 3.54 -20.54
N ILE A 5 7.52 3.28 -20.89
CA ILE A 5 6.43 3.19 -19.91
C ILE A 5 6.42 1.85 -19.15
N TYR A 6 6.96 0.77 -19.75
CA TYR A 6 6.92 -0.57 -19.13
C TYR A 6 7.99 -0.82 -18.06
N ALA A 7 9.05 -0.03 -18.03
CA ALA A 7 10.14 -0.21 -17.07
C ALA A 7 9.81 0.32 -15.65
N LEU A 8 8.81 1.20 -15.52
CA LEU A 8 8.44 1.83 -14.24
C LEU A 8 7.38 1.04 -13.43
N ILE A 9 6.72 0.06 -14.05
CA ILE A 9 5.66 -0.72 -13.40
C ILE A 9 6.21 -2.00 -12.73
N LEU A 10 7.29 -2.54 -13.23
CA LEU A 10 7.86 -3.82 -12.78
C LEU A 10 8.44 -3.82 -11.35
N PRO A 11 9.12 -2.79 -10.84
CA PRO A 11 9.68 -2.85 -9.49
C PRO A 11 8.64 -2.75 -8.38
N LEU A 12 7.47 -2.16 -8.64
CA LEU A 12 6.42 -2.01 -7.62
C LEU A 12 5.71 -3.35 -7.31
N VAL A 13 5.70 -4.27 -8.28
CA VAL A 13 5.08 -5.60 -8.14
C VAL A 13 5.94 -6.55 -7.33
N VAL A 14 7.27 -6.39 -7.37
CA VAL A 14 8.21 -7.33 -6.71
C VAL A 14 8.27 -7.11 -5.18
N VAL A 15 8.10 -5.87 -4.72
CA VAL A 15 8.19 -5.57 -3.28
C VAL A 15 6.91 -5.93 -2.52
N SER A 16 5.75 -5.82 -3.18
CA SER A 16 4.47 -6.22 -2.58
C SER A 16 4.19 -7.73 -2.65
N GLY A 17 4.94 -8.48 -3.46
CA GLY A 17 4.79 -9.93 -3.62
C GLY A 17 5.43 -10.80 -2.52
N LEU A 18 6.18 -10.20 -1.58
CA LEU A 18 6.93 -10.96 -0.57
C LEU A 18 6.10 -11.42 0.65
N VAL A 19 4.84 -11.03 0.75
CA VAL A 19 4.00 -11.33 1.93
C VAL A 19 2.99 -12.45 1.70
N PHE A 20 2.82 -12.96 0.47
CA PHE A 20 1.77 -13.92 0.16
C PHE A 20 2.31 -15.28 -0.29
N ALA A 21 2.92 -16.01 0.60
CA ALA A 21 3.35 -17.38 0.32
C ALA A 21 2.83 -18.38 1.34
N ASN A 22 1.50 -18.56 1.42
CA ASN A 22 0.90 -19.79 1.94
C ASN A 22 -0.59 -19.88 1.60
N CYS A 23 -0.90 -19.89 0.30
CA CYS A 23 -2.22 -20.32 -0.15
C CYS A 23 -2.06 -21.50 -1.09
N GLU A 24 -2.55 -22.67 -0.70
CA GLU A 24 -2.72 -23.80 -1.59
C GLU A 24 -3.78 -23.47 -2.64
N ILE A 25 -3.34 -23.37 -3.89
CA ILE A 25 -4.23 -23.17 -5.04
C ILE A 25 -4.94 -24.48 -5.34
N LYS A 26 -6.19 -24.62 -4.97
CA LYS A 26 -7.08 -25.63 -5.55
C LYS A 26 -7.43 -25.22 -6.97
N ASN A 27 -6.99 -26.04 -7.92
CA ASN A 27 -7.17 -25.91 -9.36
C ASN A 27 -8.62 -25.58 -9.77
N GLN A 28 -8.81 -24.43 -10.42
CA GLN A 28 -9.84 -24.28 -11.43
C GLN A 28 -9.18 -23.86 -12.75
N THR A 29 -9.41 -24.68 -13.76
CA THR A 29 -8.89 -24.63 -15.11
C THR A 29 -9.26 -23.32 -15.81
N SER A 30 -8.35 -22.35 -15.81
CA SER A 30 -8.35 -21.27 -16.78
C SER A 30 -7.10 -21.44 -17.64
N LYS A 31 -7.30 -21.76 -18.91
CA LYS A 31 -6.25 -21.79 -19.93
C LYS A 31 -5.72 -20.35 -20.07
N ASN A 32 -4.57 -20.04 -19.46
CA ASN A 32 -3.52 -19.20 -20.03
C ASN A 32 -2.44 -18.87 -18.99
N SER A 33 -1.19 -19.17 -19.37
CA SER A 33 0.09 -18.87 -18.72
C SER A 33 0.29 -19.49 -17.34
N THR A 34 0.77 -20.71 -17.31
CA THR A 34 1.43 -21.33 -16.15
C THR A 34 2.75 -20.61 -15.83
N LEU A 35 2.68 -19.46 -15.19
CA LEU A 35 3.85 -18.91 -14.54
C LEU A 35 4.08 -19.74 -13.27
N LYS A 36 5.05 -20.64 -13.35
CA LYS A 36 5.52 -21.42 -12.22
C LYS A 36 5.91 -20.45 -11.09
N PRO A 37 5.40 -20.60 -9.86
CA PRO A 37 5.77 -19.69 -8.78
C PRO A 37 7.30 -19.75 -8.54
N PHE A 38 7.94 -18.60 -8.46
CA PHE A 38 9.38 -18.51 -8.22
C PHE A 38 9.74 -19.25 -6.92
N SER A 39 10.76 -20.09 -6.99
CA SER A 39 11.36 -20.69 -5.79
C SER A 39 11.98 -19.62 -4.88
N ALA A 40 12.23 -19.96 -3.62
CA ALA A 40 12.88 -19.05 -2.68
C ALA A 40 14.27 -18.57 -3.17
N ALA A 41 15.02 -19.46 -3.85
CA ALA A 41 16.30 -19.15 -4.44
C ALA A 41 16.19 -18.14 -5.58
N GLU A 42 15.21 -18.34 -6.49
CA GLU A 42 14.95 -17.42 -7.61
C GLU A 42 14.50 -16.03 -7.13
N ARG A 43 13.64 -15.98 -6.11
CA ARG A 43 13.24 -14.69 -5.47
C ARG A 43 14.45 -13.96 -4.88
N LYS A 44 15.33 -14.67 -4.17
CA LYS A 44 16.56 -14.09 -3.60
C LYS A 44 17.49 -13.59 -4.68
N ALA A 45 17.66 -14.33 -5.78
CA ALA A 45 18.46 -13.92 -6.91
C ALA A 45 17.88 -12.69 -7.63
N ALA A 46 16.54 -12.67 -7.84
CA ALA A 46 15.84 -11.54 -8.43
C ALA A 46 15.98 -10.28 -7.56
N LEU A 47 15.85 -10.41 -6.23
CA LEU A 47 16.04 -9.30 -5.29
C LEU A 47 17.46 -8.73 -5.38
N LYS A 48 18.50 -9.58 -5.34
CA LYS A 48 19.89 -9.14 -5.50
C LYS A 48 20.13 -8.41 -6.82
N LYS A 49 19.57 -8.95 -7.93
CA LYS A 49 19.66 -8.31 -9.24
C LYS A 49 18.98 -6.94 -9.26
N TRP A 50 17.80 -6.83 -8.62
CA TRP A 50 17.10 -5.56 -8.50
C TRP A 50 17.89 -4.57 -7.63
N GLU A 51 18.41 -5.00 -6.48
CA GLU A 51 19.23 -4.14 -5.59
C GLU A 51 20.48 -3.57 -6.30
N ALA A 52 21.05 -4.31 -7.23
CA ALA A 52 22.18 -3.86 -8.06
C ALA A 52 21.75 -2.98 -9.25
N SER A 53 20.47 -2.85 -9.54
CA SER A 53 19.97 -1.99 -10.62
C SER A 53 20.03 -0.51 -10.24
N PRO A 54 20.04 0.42 -11.21
CA PRO A 54 19.97 1.86 -10.92
C PRO A 54 18.80 2.26 -10.02
N ASP A 55 17.66 1.62 -10.18
CA ASP A 55 16.46 1.89 -9.36
C ASP A 55 16.60 1.32 -7.94
N GLY A 56 17.19 0.13 -7.79
CA GLY A 56 17.49 -0.46 -6.49
C GLY A 56 18.50 0.40 -5.70
N ILE A 57 19.54 0.88 -6.36
CA ILE A 57 20.53 1.79 -5.76
C ILE A 57 19.88 3.10 -5.30
N LYS A 58 19.02 3.71 -6.14
CA LYS A 58 18.26 4.92 -5.77
C LYS A 58 17.34 4.67 -4.58
N TYR A 59 16.66 3.51 -4.58
CA TYR A 59 15.79 3.13 -3.48
C TYR A 59 16.56 2.97 -2.16
N LYS A 60 17.66 2.24 -2.16
CA LYS A 60 18.55 2.07 -0.99
C LYS A 60 19.08 3.40 -0.46
N LYS A 61 19.47 4.31 -1.36
CA LYS A 61 19.89 5.66 -0.98
C LYS A 61 18.78 6.43 -0.32
N TRP A 62 17.56 6.36 -0.86
CA TRP A 62 16.38 6.99 -0.23
C TRP A 62 16.07 6.35 1.13
N GLU A 63 16.07 5.03 1.23
CA GLU A 63 15.83 4.28 2.47
C GLU A 63 16.78 4.73 3.60
N ALA A 64 18.06 4.93 3.28
CA ALA A 64 19.06 5.41 4.22
C ALA A 64 18.97 6.91 4.54
N SER A 65 18.22 7.68 3.75
CA SER A 65 18.08 9.13 3.91
C SER A 65 17.21 9.50 5.12
N PRO A 66 17.30 10.74 5.64
CA PRO A 66 16.41 11.22 6.69
C PRO A 66 14.91 11.12 6.30
N ALA A 67 14.59 11.37 5.03
CA ALA A 67 13.23 11.26 4.51
C ALA A 67 12.72 9.82 4.54
N GLY A 68 13.50 8.86 4.04
CA GLY A 68 13.16 7.44 4.09
C GLY A 68 12.99 6.95 5.53
N LYS A 69 13.96 7.25 6.39
CA LYS A 69 13.90 6.88 7.82
C LYS A 69 12.64 7.42 8.52
N LYS A 70 12.23 8.67 8.21
CA LYS A 70 10.98 9.24 8.73
C LYS A 70 9.76 8.45 8.29
N VAL A 71 9.68 8.07 7.02
CA VAL A 71 8.56 7.29 6.47
C VAL A 71 8.53 5.89 7.09
N TYR A 72 9.67 5.21 7.22
CA TYR A 72 9.76 3.92 7.91
C TYR A 72 9.36 4.00 9.39
N ALA A 73 9.82 5.02 10.10
CA ALA A 73 9.45 5.25 11.49
C ALA A 73 7.93 5.49 11.64
N GLY A 74 7.32 6.25 10.72
CA GLY A 74 5.87 6.42 10.67
C GLY A 74 5.15 5.08 10.46
N ALA A 75 5.58 4.28 9.48
CA ALA A 75 4.98 2.97 9.22
C ALA A 75 5.12 2.02 10.42
N ALA A 76 6.24 2.06 11.13
CA ALA A 76 6.48 1.23 12.32
C ALA A 76 5.48 1.52 13.45
N LYS A 77 5.02 2.77 13.62
CA LYS A 77 4.09 3.17 14.69
C LYS A 77 2.70 2.54 14.60
N ILE A 78 2.29 2.15 13.40
CA ILE A 78 0.97 1.53 13.18
C ILE A 78 1.08 0.03 12.87
N ARG A 79 2.28 -0.54 12.93
CA ARG A 79 2.54 -1.94 12.53
C ARG A 79 1.69 -2.94 13.29
N GLU A 80 1.51 -2.79 14.60
CA GLU A 80 0.70 -3.71 15.40
C GLU A 80 -0.77 -3.62 15.01
N HIS A 81 -1.30 -2.41 14.79
CA HIS A 81 -2.67 -2.24 14.29
C HIS A 81 -2.88 -2.90 12.93
N ILE A 82 -1.89 -2.80 12.03
CA ILE A 82 -1.92 -3.44 10.71
C ILE A 82 -1.91 -4.96 10.85
N LYS A 83 -1.02 -5.51 11.69
CA LYS A 83 -0.89 -6.94 11.91
C LYS A 83 -2.16 -7.56 12.50
N ASP A 84 -2.74 -6.92 13.51
CA ASP A 84 -3.87 -7.44 14.27
C ASP A 84 -5.22 -6.96 13.72
N TYR A 85 -5.23 -6.19 12.63
CA TYR A 85 -6.41 -5.62 12.00
C TYR A 85 -7.31 -4.86 12.98
N THR A 86 -6.69 -4.09 13.86
CA THR A 86 -7.40 -3.33 14.90
C THR A 86 -7.77 -1.93 14.44
N ASN A 87 -8.68 -1.30 15.18
CA ASN A 87 -9.10 0.08 14.94
C ASN A 87 -7.93 1.04 15.09
N MET A 88 -7.81 1.98 14.16
CA MET A 88 -6.94 3.15 14.24
C MET A 88 -7.80 4.41 14.16
N GLU A 89 -7.73 5.25 15.17
CA GLU A 89 -8.35 6.57 15.11
C GLU A 89 -7.53 7.48 14.22
N ALA A 90 -8.19 8.17 13.30
CA ALA A 90 -7.58 9.07 12.35
C ALA A 90 -8.37 10.37 12.22
N VAL A 91 -7.65 11.45 11.91
CA VAL A 91 -8.26 12.74 11.56
C VAL A 91 -7.92 13.06 10.12
N VAL A 92 -8.91 13.32 9.29
CA VAL A 92 -8.73 13.71 7.88
C VAL A 92 -8.06 15.08 7.82
N THR A 93 -6.90 15.17 7.18
CA THR A 93 -6.13 16.42 7.07
C THR A 93 -6.18 17.04 5.67
N SER A 94 -6.46 16.24 4.63
CA SER A 94 -6.70 16.71 3.27
C SER A 94 -7.56 15.71 2.51
N LEU A 95 -8.44 16.20 1.66
CA LEU A 95 -9.28 15.40 0.76
C LEU A 95 -8.59 15.05 -0.56
N SER A 96 -7.37 15.52 -0.75
CA SER A 96 -6.55 15.21 -1.92
C SER A 96 -5.24 14.55 -1.51
N LEU A 97 -4.75 13.70 -2.38
CA LEU A 97 -3.41 13.11 -2.26
C LEU A 97 -2.33 14.14 -2.58
N PRO A 98 -1.07 13.90 -2.17
CA PRO A 98 0.04 14.77 -2.56
C PRO A 98 0.11 15.00 -4.08
N PRO A 99 0.49 16.20 -4.54
CA PRO A 99 0.57 16.52 -5.96
C PRO A 99 1.37 15.49 -6.77
N GLY A 100 0.85 15.14 -7.94
CA GLY A 100 1.46 14.13 -8.81
C GLY A 100 1.35 12.69 -8.29
N SER A 101 0.49 12.42 -7.31
CA SER A 101 0.20 11.06 -6.85
C SER A 101 -0.39 10.21 -7.98
N LEU A 102 0.02 8.93 -8.04
CA LEU A 102 -0.50 7.91 -8.96
C LEU A 102 -1.26 6.81 -8.20
N LEU A 103 -1.65 7.08 -6.95
CA LEU A 103 -2.27 6.07 -6.06
C LEU A 103 -3.77 5.89 -6.30
N GLY A 104 -4.35 6.61 -7.25
CA GLY A 104 -5.80 6.61 -7.45
C GLY A 104 -6.52 7.45 -6.41
N PHE A 105 -7.65 6.96 -5.88
CA PHE A 105 -8.43 7.66 -4.88
C PHE A 105 -7.85 7.51 -3.47
N GLY A 106 -7.88 8.60 -2.70
CA GLY A 106 -7.40 8.60 -1.31
C GLY A 106 -7.45 9.98 -0.66
N VAL A 107 -7.15 10.00 0.61
CA VAL A 107 -7.08 11.22 1.44
C VAL A 107 -5.81 11.23 2.28
N MET A 108 -5.44 12.39 2.81
CA MET A 108 -4.44 12.47 3.88
C MET A 108 -5.13 12.38 5.23
N ALA A 109 -4.55 11.65 6.15
CA ALA A 109 -5.05 11.57 7.51
C ALA A 109 -3.92 11.49 8.53
N ARG A 110 -4.21 11.96 9.75
CA ARG A 110 -3.30 11.91 10.90
C ARG A 110 -3.72 10.81 11.84
N ILE A 111 -2.80 9.88 12.13
CA ILE A 111 -2.96 8.78 13.07
C ILE A 111 -1.86 8.91 14.12
N ASN A 112 -2.21 8.95 15.39
CA ASN A 112 -1.25 9.07 16.50
C ASN A 112 -0.21 10.18 16.27
N GLY A 113 -0.67 11.37 15.82
CA GLY A 113 0.17 12.54 15.58
C GLY A 113 1.04 12.51 14.31
N ASN A 114 0.97 11.47 13.48
CA ASN A 114 1.74 11.34 12.23
C ASN A 114 0.80 11.33 11.02
N ASP A 115 1.26 11.94 9.93
CA ASP A 115 0.49 12.00 8.69
C ASP A 115 0.73 10.76 7.82
N TYR A 116 -0.34 10.25 7.22
CA TYR A 116 -0.39 9.09 6.35
C TYR A 116 -1.22 9.40 5.11
N ILE A 117 -0.90 8.71 4.02
CA ILE A 117 -1.76 8.61 2.85
C ILE A 117 -2.71 7.45 3.12
N LEU A 118 -4.03 7.69 3.14
CA LEU A 118 -5.04 6.65 3.09
C LEU A 118 -5.46 6.45 1.65
N ARG A 119 -5.10 5.30 1.07
CA ARG A 119 -5.47 4.91 -0.28
C ARG A 119 -6.66 3.96 -0.23
N PHE A 120 -7.60 4.12 -1.14
CA PHE A 120 -8.75 3.24 -1.32
C PHE A 120 -8.74 2.64 -2.73
N ASP A 121 -9.13 1.38 -2.86
CA ASP A 121 -9.12 0.69 -4.16
C ASP A 121 -10.24 1.19 -5.10
N ASN A 122 -11.36 1.65 -4.52
CA ASN A 122 -12.49 2.19 -5.27
C ASN A 122 -12.91 3.54 -4.70
N GLU A 123 -13.32 4.45 -5.59
CA GLU A 123 -14.00 5.67 -5.23
C GLU A 123 -15.48 5.36 -4.96
N LEU A 124 -15.86 5.33 -3.70
CA LEU A 124 -17.27 5.21 -3.31
C LEU A 124 -17.83 6.59 -2.97
N GLN A 125 -19.07 6.85 -3.37
CA GLN A 125 -19.77 8.12 -3.07
C GLN A 125 -19.75 8.47 -1.58
N GLN A 126 -19.77 7.44 -0.70
CA GLN A 126 -19.72 7.66 0.74
C GLN A 126 -18.38 8.26 1.20
N LEU A 127 -17.28 7.93 0.55
CA LEU A 127 -15.97 8.54 0.86
C LEU A 127 -15.91 10.01 0.43
N ASN A 128 -16.68 10.41 -0.60
CA ASN A 128 -16.81 11.80 -1.00
C ASN A 128 -17.54 12.68 0.03
N SER A 129 -18.18 12.08 1.01
CA SER A 129 -18.81 12.77 2.14
C SER A 129 -17.80 13.18 3.24
N LEU A 130 -16.55 12.71 3.18
CA LEU A 130 -15.52 13.08 4.12
C LEU A 130 -15.20 14.57 4.03
N LYS A 131 -14.88 15.16 5.18
CA LYS A 131 -14.46 16.57 5.31
C LYS A 131 -13.13 16.64 6.04
N ILE A 132 -12.40 17.72 5.83
CA ILE A 132 -11.21 18.03 6.65
C ILE A 132 -11.65 18.15 8.11
N ASN A 133 -10.85 17.60 9.01
CA ASN A 133 -11.09 17.45 10.45
C ASN A 133 -12.13 16.38 10.84
N ASP A 134 -12.68 15.61 9.90
CA ASP A 134 -13.48 14.44 10.27
C ASP A 134 -12.63 13.46 11.09
N LYS A 135 -13.20 13.01 12.20
CA LYS A 135 -12.66 11.89 12.99
C LYS A 135 -13.22 10.60 12.41
N ILE A 136 -12.35 9.70 12.07
CA ILE A 136 -12.71 8.42 11.48
C ILE A 136 -11.97 7.28 12.17
N ILE A 137 -12.58 6.10 12.13
CA ILE A 137 -11.92 4.85 12.52
C ILE A 137 -11.59 4.11 11.23
N ILE A 138 -10.35 3.65 11.10
CA ILE A 138 -9.90 2.88 9.95
C ILE A 138 -9.33 1.54 10.38
N LYS A 139 -9.40 0.53 9.48
CA LYS A 139 -8.65 -0.72 9.57
C LYS A 139 -7.94 -1.01 8.26
N SER A 140 -6.82 -1.68 8.37
CA SER A 140 -5.99 -2.07 7.23
C SER A 140 -5.15 -3.30 7.56
N HIS A 141 -4.83 -4.11 6.55
CA HIS A 141 -3.83 -5.18 6.64
C HIS A 141 -2.48 -4.76 6.04
N SER A 142 -2.37 -3.56 5.47
CA SER A 142 -1.14 -3.19 4.78
C SER A 142 -0.75 -1.74 4.96
N VAL A 143 0.54 -1.54 5.17
CA VAL A 143 1.21 -0.25 5.06
C VAL A 143 2.39 -0.40 4.11
N SER A 144 2.49 0.51 3.15
CA SER A 144 3.55 0.53 2.15
C SER A 144 4.21 1.91 2.10
N TYR A 145 5.29 2.01 1.35
CA TYR A 145 6.04 3.25 1.17
C TYR A 145 6.76 3.25 -0.17
N ALA A 146 7.00 4.43 -0.70
CA ALA A 146 7.77 4.60 -1.93
C ALA A 146 8.54 5.93 -1.89
N PRO A 147 9.71 6.02 -2.55
CA PRO A 147 10.57 7.21 -2.57
C PRO A 147 9.88 8.50 -3.02
N LYS A 148 8.80 8.36 -3.80
CA LYS A 148 8.01 9.49 -4.32
C LYS A 148 7.19 10.18 -3.23
N TYR A 149 6.88 9.49 -2.13
CA TYR A 149 5.97 10.00 -1.10
C TYR A 149 6.71 10.25 0.20
N ALA A 150 6.40 11.38 0.84
CA ALA A 150 6.96 11.76 2.14
C ALA A 150 6.23 11.10 3.33
N TYR A 151 5.22 10.28 3.06
CA TYR A 151 4.34 9.67 4.05
C TYR A 151 4.15 8.18 3.77
N PRO A 152 3.96 7.33 4.81
CA PRO A 152 3.53 5.95 4.62
C PRO A 152 2.15 5.89 3.96
N ILE A 153 1.91 4.85 3.16
CA ILE A 153 0.67 4.62 2.44
C ILE A 153 -0.06 3.46 3.11
N VAL A 154 -1.23 3.73 3.66
CA VAL A 154 -2.12 2.74 4.28
C VAL A 154 -3.23 2.40 3.29
N SER A 155 -3.42 1.13 2.98
CA SER A 155 -4.58 0.68 2.20
C SER A 155 -5.80 0.65 3.10
N GLY A 156 -6.73 1.60 2.94
CA GLY A 156 -7.96 1.64 3.69
C GLY A 156 -8.88 0.49 3.28
N GLU A 157 -9.19 -0.39 4.21
CA GLU A 157 -10.11 -1.51 3.99
C GLU A 157 -11.44 -1.35 4.72
N TYR A 158 -11.44 -0.56 5.76
CA TYR A 158 -12.61 -0.20 6.54
C TYR A 158 -12.51 1.25 6.98
N VAL A 159 -13.59 2.00 6.85
CA VAL A 159 -13.72 3.35 7.37
C VAL A 159 -15.08 3.52 8.03
N GLU A 160 -15.06 4.03 9.25
CA GLU A 160 -16.25 4.37 10.02
C GLU A 160 -16.16 5.85 10.43
N ARG A 161 -17.28 6.56 10.38
CA ARG A 161 -17.46 7.91 10.88
C ARG A 161 -18.78 7.99 11.61
N ASP A 162 -18.80 8.58 12.82
CA ASP A 162 -19.98 8.74 13.65
C ASP A 162 -20.75 7.40 13.85
N SER A 163 -20.02 6.32 14.16
CA SER A 163 -20.54 4.95 14.32
C SER A 163 -21.23 4.39 13.06
N LYS A 164 -21.03 5.01 11.89
CA LYS A 164 -21.54 4.54 10.60
C LYS A 164 -20.40 4.12 9.70
N ILE A 165 -20.47 2.89 9.20
CA ILE A 165 -19.54 2.39 8.19
C ILE A 165 -19.77 3.14 6.88
N ILE A 166 -18.77 3.89 6.42
CA ILE A 166 -18.81 4.63 5.15
C ILE A 166 -17.99 3.96 4.05
N TYR A 167 -17.10 3.03 4.42
CA TYR A 167 -16.33 2.22 3.47
C TYR A 167 -16.03 0.86 4.07
N LYS A 168 -16.21 -0.18 3.27
CA LYS A 168 -15.72 -1.53 3.58
C LYS A 168 -15.29 -2.18 2.28
N HIS A 169 -14.01 -2.56 2.22
CA HIS A 169 -13.49 -3.31 1.08
C HIS A 169 -14.22 -4.64 0.94
N ALA A 170 -14.77 -4.91 -0.24
CA ALA A 170 -15.37 -6.20 -0.51
C ALA A 170 -14.25 -7.25 -0.66
N PRO A 171 -14.33 -8.42 0.02
CA PRO A 171 -13.37 -9.48 -0.18
C PRO A 171 -13.31 -9.84 -1.67
N ARG A 172 -12.10 -9.95 -2.21
CA ARG A 172 -11.92 -10.38 -3.60
C ARG A 172 -12.54 -11.76 -3.75
N LYS A 173 -13.53 -11.90 -4.63
CA LYS A 173 -14.06 -13.22 -5.01
C LYS A 173 -12.90 -13.99 -5.65
N GLY A 174 -12.39 -15.01 -4.95
CA GLY A 174 -11.28 -15.85 -5.43
C GLY A 174 -9.90 -15.57 -4.80
N GLY A 175 -9.81 -14.78 -3.75
CA GLY A 175 -8.63 -14.78 -2.88
C GLY A 175 -8.61 -16.04 -2.03
N CYS A 176 -7.42 -16.63 -1.88
CA CYS A 176 -7.13 -17.88 -1.16
C CYS A 176 -8.07 -18.16 -0.02
#